data_61ff64e7f00b3fb83c93a8f8c99660e4
#
_entry.id   61ff64e7f00b3fb83c93a8f8c99660e4
#
_cell.length_a   1.000
_cell.length_b   1.000
_cell.length_c   1.000
_cell.angle_alpha   90.00
_cell.angle_beta   90.00
_cell.angle_gamma   90.00
#
_symmetry.space_group_name_H-M   'P 1'
#
loop_
_entity.id
_entity.type
_entity.pdbx_description
1 polymer ?
#
loop_
_entity_poly.entity_id
_entity_poly.type
_entity_poly.pdbx_seq_one_letter_code
_entity_poly.pdbx_strand_id
1 'polypeptide(L)'
;MADGIPGGSAQSVPVLRFKQWLDIWDAYNFDSGAHGRKPEPYIYLFSMSAAQLRTLCDVYRRERTVDGAEGIQRRRDESRTGKILRYVRYGYPYGDLKPAQQTPDKERLRKPGWLPTAIVVNILVEGDRRRGRQVDPAHLVGVRSTEGNWALVLPAETPSRGALAPLEVIDGQHRLWAFDDNDDGYRIPDDFELPVVAYHGLDVAWQAYLFWSINVSPKKINPSHAFDLYPLLRTQDWLESAGELNVYREARAQELTEILYTHPASPWKDRINMLGQPDGPPVRQVAWVRGLIATFLSTGRGLGAPGLFQTNLVETGEPLEWTRPQQAAFLIQLWRDVWDAVAAQSKRHHWTRAFGDPERALTSKTSLLNQDMGVRAVLGAYNDIFYLKAEEWRLNDWRDPDAGADRGLESEVTTALTTIATARFRPQMVEVAQGIAAFDWRSLEGPGVRDDENLTLQKRSYRGSGGYTVLKADVLQCIGEDDNPTNYGASAARSVRGRQS
;
A
#
# COMPACT_ATOMS: atom_id res chain seq x y z
N MET A 1 -22.98 55.23 -38.19
CA MET A 1 -22.48 54.84 -36.88
C MET A 1 -22.76 53.37 -36.74
N ALA A 2 -21.76 52.57 -36.96
CA ALA A 2 -21.86 51.12 -36.80
C ALA A 2 -21.07 50.81 -35.52
N ASP A 3 -21.81 50.45 -34.45
CA ASP A 3 -21.24 49.97 -33.21
C ASP A 3 -20.64 48.60 -33.46
N GLY A 4 -19.31 48.56 -33.41
CA GLY A 4 -18.54 47.31 -33.43
C GLY A 4 -18.74 46.55 -32.14
N ILE A 5 -19.28 45.35 -32.24
CA ILE A 5 -19.25 44.34 -31.20
C ILE A 5 -17.78 44.00 -30.93
N PRO A 6 -17.28 44.08 -29.68
CA PRO A 6 -15.92 43.66 -29.41
C PRO A 6 -15.84 42.14 -29.55
N GLY A 7 -15.28 41.70 -30.67
CA GLY A 7 -14.92 40.31 -30.86
C GLY A 7 -13.92 39.89 -29.77
N GLY A 8 -14.36 39.06 -28.83
CA GLY A 8 -13.47 38.45 -27.84
C GLY A 8 -12.34 37.73 -28.59
N SER A 9 -11.10 38.11 -28.35
CA SER A 9 -9.93 37.43 -28.94
C SER A 9 -9.95 35.98 -28.47
N ALA A 10 -9.98 35.03 -29.39
CA ALA A 10 -9.91 33.61 -29.08
C ALA A 10 -8.68 33.36 -28.24
N GLN A 11 -8.85 32.79 -27.08
CA GLN A 11 -7.76 32.48 -26.14
C GLN A 11 -6.86 31.42 -26.77
N SER A 12 -5.54 31.67 -26.74
CA SER A 12 -4.53 30.76 -27.28
C SER A 12 -3.68 30.18 -26.13
N VAL A 13 -3.51 28.87 -26.10
CA VAL A 13 -2.69 28.17 -25.13
C VAL A 13 -1.47 27.60 -25.83
N PRO A 14 -0.23 28.01 -25.47
CA PRO A 14 0.99 27.46 -26.04
C PRO A 14 1.10 25.96 -25.76
N VAL A 15 1.57 25.18 -26.73
CA VAL A 15 1.77 23.74 -26.58
C VAL A 15 3.12 23.28 -27.10
N LEU A 16 3.69 22.30 -26.46
CA LEU A 16 4.78 21.52 -27.01
C LEU A 16 4.19 20.38 -27.85
N ARG A 17 4.57 20.33 -29.11
CA ARG A 17 4.19 19.24 -30.01
C ARG A 17 5.39 18.33 -30.28
N PHE A 18 5.23 17.03 -30.16
CA PHE A 18 6.28 16.08 -30.46
C PHE A 18 5.73 14.81 -31.12
N LYS A 19 6.57 14.21 -32.00
CA LYS A 19 6.24 12.98 -32.70
C LYS A 19 6.45 11.78 -31.78
N GLN A 20 5.40 10.99 -31.55
CA GLN A 20 5.45 9.67 -30.91
C GLN A 20 4.93 8.60 -31.88
N TRP A 21 5.64 8.42 -32.98
CA TRP A 21 5.26 7.53 -34.05
C TRP A 21 6.52 6.96 -34.71
N LEU A 22 6.54 5.64 -34.90
CA LEU A 22 7.59 4.96 -35.63
C LEU A 22 7.14 4.77 -37.08
N ASP A 23 8.04 4.96 -38.05
CA ASP A 23 7.74 4.88 -39.48
C ASP A 23 7.24 3.47 -39.88
N ILE A 24 7.67 2.42 -39.17
CA ILE A 24 7.15 1.05 -39.35
C ILE A 24 5.64 0.95 -39.14
N TRP A 25 5.03 1.83 -38.35
CA TRP A 25 3.59 1.82 -38.09
C TRP A 25 2.80 2.33 -39.29
N ASP A 26 3.41 3.05 -40.21
CA ASP A 26 2.77 3.48 -41.46
C ASP A 26 2.44 2.30 -42.38
N ALA A 27 3.11 1.16 -42.21
CA ALA A 27 2.85 -0.06 -42.94
C ALA A 27 1.59 -0.83 -42.45
N TYR A 28 1.06 -0.48 -41.26
CA TYR A 28 -0.17 -1.12 -40.76
C TYR A 28 -1.40 -0.65 -41.54
N ASN A 29 -2.27 -1.59 -41.83
CA ASN A 29 -3.57 -1.25 -42.42
C ASN A 29 -4.50 -0.73 -41.31
N PHE A 30 -4.78 0.57 -41.35
CA PHE A 30 -5.78 1.20 -40.49
C PHE A 30 -7.15 1.21 -41.20
N ASP A 31 -7.68 0.02 -41.47
CA ASP A 31 -9.02 -0.10 -41.99
C ASP A 31 -10.03 0.48 -40.99
N SER A 32 -10.83 1.45 -41.46
CA SER A 32 -11.82 2.12 -40.63
C SER A 32 -12.87 1.18 -40.02
N GLY A 33 -13.13 0.03 -40.64
CA GLY A 33 -14.03 -0.99 -40.14
C GLY A 33 -13.47 -1.80 -38.96
N ALA A 34 -12.15 -2.01 -38.91
CA ALA A 34 -11.51 -2.86 -37.92
C ALA A 34 -10.74 -2.07 -36.84
N HIS A 35 -10.07 -0.97 -37.20
CA HIS A 35 -9.17 -0.23 -36.32
C HIS A 35 -9.51 1.24 -36.16
N GLY A 36 -10.56 1.74 -36.82
CA GLY A 36 -10.95 3.12 -36.80
C GLY A 36 -10.00 4.03 -37.58
N ARG A 37 -10.08 5.34 -37.30
CA ARG A 37 -9.28 6.35 -37.99
C ARG A 37 -7.80 6.19 -37.62
N LYS A 38 -6.89 6.30 -38.61
CA LYS A 38 -5.45 6.34 -38.35
C LYS A 38 -5.13 7.49 -37.39
N PRO A 39 -4.43 7.23 -36.27
CA PRO A 39 -4.04 8.29 -35.35
C PRO A 39 -3.07 9.27 -35.97
N GLU A 40 -3.14 10.53 -35.54
CA GLU A 40 -2.08 11.49 -35.85
C GLU A 40 -0.76 11.09 -35.13
N PRO A 41 0.40 11.31 -35.77
CA PRO A 41 1.70 10.90 -35.22
C PRO A 41 2.19 11.79 -34.08
N TYR A 42 1.38 12.73 -33.62
CA TYR A 42 1.79 13.76 -32.67
C TYR A 42 0.95 13.76 -31.41
N ILE A 43 1.59 14.14 -30.32
CA ILE A 43 0.93 14.50 -29.07
C ILE A 43 1.29 15.93 -28.67
N TYR A 44 0.43 16.53 -27.85
CA TYR A 44 0.51 17.92 -27.41
C TYR A 44 0.59 17.97 -25.90
N LEU A 45 1.58 18.69 -25.36
CA LEU A 45 1.78 18.90 -23.94
C LEU A 45 1.59 20.38 -23.59
N PHE A 46 0.76 20.67 -22.59
CA PHE A 46 0.50 22.02 -22.11
C PHE A 46 0.08 22.03 -20.64
N SER A 47 0.01 23.22 -20.02
CA SER A 47 -0.67 23.42 -18.75
C SER A 47 -1.96 24.20 -18.94
N MET A 48 -2.93 23.91 -18.07
CA MET A 48 -4.19 24.65 -18.02
C MET A 48 -4.73 24.64 -16.60
N SER A 49 -5.38 25.74 -16.18
CA SER A 49 -6.03 25.75 -14.88
C SER A 49 -7.10 24.68 -14.78
N ALA A 50 -7.23 24.06 -13.61
CA ALA A 50 -8.22 23.02 -13.37
C ALA A 50 -9.65 23.52 -13.64
N ALA A 51 -9.93 24.79 -13.31
CA ALA A 51 -11.22 25.43 -13.55
C ALA A 51 -11.54 25.50 -15.06
N GLN A 52 -10.61 26.01 -15.86
CA GLN A 52 -10.77 26.12 -17.30
C GLN A 52 -10.85 24.75 -17.99
N LEU A 53 -9.95 23.82 -17.60
CA LEU A 53 -9.92 22.49 -18.18
C LEU A 53 -11.26 21.75 -17.97
N ARG A 54 -11.89 21.91 -16.80
CA ARG A 54 -13.19 21.29 -16.49
C ARG A 54 -14.31 21.81 -17.39
N THR A 55 -14.30 23.08 -17.77
CA THR A 55 -15.34 23.63 -18.67
C THR A 55 -15.23 23.09 -20.08
N LEU A 56 -14.06 22.64 -20.49
CA LEU A 56 -13.78 22.11 -21.83
C LEU A 56 -13.82 20.57 -21.88
N CYS A 57 -13.87 19.89 -20.75
CA CYS A 57 -13.74 18.44 -20.66
C CYS A 57 -15.03 17.73 -20.29
N ASP A 58 -15.24 16.56 -20.90
CA ASP A 58 -16.21 15.57 -20.44
C ASP A 58 -15.60 14.17 -20.44
N VAL A 59 -16.32 13.22 -19.85
CA VAL A 59 -15.95 11.81 -19.76
C VAL A 59 -16.93 10.97 -20.54
N TYR A 60 -16.45 10.24 -21.53
CA TYR A 60 -17.26 9.26 -22.24
C TYR A 60 -17.47 8.01 -21.36
N ARG A 61 -18.47 8.09 -20.47
CA ARG A 61 -18.77 7.06 -19.49
C ARG A 61 -19.34 5.81 -20.14
N ARG A 62 -18.95 4.64 -19.63
CA ARG A 62 -19.49 3.38 -20.09
C ARG A 62 -20.89 3.17 -19.52
N GLU A 63 -21.85 3.07 -20.42
CA GLU A 63 -23.26 2.79 -20.12
C GLU A 63 -23.75 1.65 -21.00
N ARG A 64 -24.68 0.85 -20.49
CA ARG A 64 -25.39 -0.16 -21.27
C ARG A 64 -26.65 0.46 -21.84
N THR A 65 -26.76 0.43 -23.16
CA THR A 65 -27.94 0.83 -23.92
C THR A 65 -28.64 -0.40 -24.48
N VAL A 66 -29.83 -0.23 -25.10
CA VAL A 66 -30.55 -1.32 -25.75
C VAL A 66 -29.71 -1.92 -26.89
N ASP A 67 -28.89 -1.11 -27.55
CA ASP A 67 -28.05 -1.50 -28.69
C ASP A 67 -26.64 -1.99 -28.30
N GLY A 68 -26.35 -2.09 -27.00
CA GLY A 68 -25.05 -2.54 -26.54
C GLY A 68 -24.44 -1.65 -25.44
N ALA A 69 -23.12 -1.81 -25.18
CA ALA A 69 -22.41 -1.00 -24.19
C ALA A 69 -21.57 0.05 -24.90
N GLU A 70 -21.85 1.33 -24.64
CA GLU A 70 -21.09 2.47 -25.15
C GLU A 70 -20.26 3.15 -24.05
N GLY A 71 -19.15 3.78 -24.46
CA GLY A 71 -18.26 4.53 -23.59
C GLY A 71 -17.07 3.74 -23.06
N ILE A 72 -16.10 4.44 -22.48
CA ILE A 72 -14.80 3.89 -22.09
C ILE A 72 -14.65 3.93 -20.58
N GLN A 73 -14.98 5.05 -19.96
CA GLN A 73 -14.71 5.34 -18.55
C GLN A 73 -15.78 4.75 -17.62
N ARG A 74 -15.36 4.24 -16.46
CA ARG A 74 -16.27 3.85 -15.37
C ARG A 74 -16.80 5.07 -14.62
N ARG A 75 -17.82 4.86 -13.78
CA ARG A 75 -18.34 5.91 -12.89
C ARG A 75 -17.23 6.50 -12.01
N ARG A 76 -17.34 7.81 -11.74
CA ARG A 76 -16.45 8.51 -10.81
C ARG A 76 -16.56 7.86 -9.41
N ASP A 77 -15.41 7.62 -8.79
CA ASP A 77 -15.33 7.23 -7.39
C ASP A 77 -15.13 8.49 -6.53
N GLU A 78 -16.19 8.91 -5.87
CA GLU A 78 -16.20 10.12 -5.03
C GLU A 78 -15.22 10.02 -3.87
N SER A 79 -15.06 8.84 -3.27
CA SER A 79 -14.08 8.62 -2.21
C SER A 79 -12.64 8.88 -2.70
N ARG A 80 -12.32 8.42 -3.91
CA ARG A 80 -11.01 8.67 -4.53
C ARG A 80 -10.83 10.15 -4.89
N THR A 81 -11.86 10.80 -5.40
CA THR A 81 -11.84 12.22 -5.71
C THR A 81 -11.63 13.07 -4.45
N GLY A 82 -12.35 12.79 -3.37
CA GLY A 82 -12.19 13.47 -2.09
C GLY A 82 -10.80 13.26 -1.46
N LYS A 83 -10.20 12.08 -1.61
CA LYS A 83 -8.80 11.85 -1.16
C LYS A 83 -7.81 12.70 -1.94
N ILE A 84 -7.96 12.83 -3.26
CA ILE A 84 -7.09 13.67 -4.08
C ILE A 84 -7.26 15.15 -3.69
N LEU A 85 -8.48 15.62 -3.51
CA LEU A 85 -8.75 16.98 -3.03
C LEU A 85 -8.02 17.26 -1.71
N ARG A 86 -8.17 16.37 -0.74
CA ARG A 86 -7.52 16.52 0.57
C ARG A 86 -6.01 16.47 0.46
N TYR A 87 -5.45 15.61 -0.40
CA TYR A 87 -4.02 15.56 -0.69
C TYR A 87 -3.50 16.88 -1.26
N VAL A 88 -4.18 17.46 -2.27
CA VAL A 88 -3.78 18.75 -2.85
C VAL A 88 -3.89 19.87 -1.80
N ARG A 89 -5.00 19.91 -1.07
CA ARG A 89 -5.33 20.98 -0.12
C ARG A 89 -4.46 20.95 1.13
N TYR A 90 -4.27 19.79 1.71
CA TYR A 90 -3.64 19.62 3.02
C TYR A 90 -2.24 19.01 2.95
N GLY A 91 -1.83 18.52 1.77
CA GLY A 91 -0.57 17.83 1.60
C GLY A 91 -0.54 16.45 2.27
N TYR A 92 0.61 15.81 2.21
CA TYR A 92 0.82 14.46 2.76
C TYR A 92 1.84 14.51 3.91
N PRO A 93 1.67 13.75 4.99
CA PRO A 93 0.53 12.87 5.33
C PRO A 93 -0.63 13.57 6.05
N TYR A 94 -0.53 14.88 6.29
CA TYR A 94 -1.52 15.65 7.04
C TYR A 94 -2.93 15.55 6.46
N GLY A 95 -3.06 15.50 5.13
CA GLY A 95 -4.33 15.31 4.43
C GLY A 95 -5.04 13.97 4.68
N ASP A 96 -4.31 12.94 5.13
CA ASP A 96 -4.88 11.64 5.48
C ASP A 96 -5.45 11.58 6.90
N LEU A 97 -5.15 12.60 7.73
CA LEU A 97 -5.71 12.72 9.07
C LEU A 97 -7.22 13.02 9.02
N LYS A 98 -7.95 12.50 10.01
CA LYS A 98 -9.33 12.94 10.24
C LYS A 98 -9.33 14.41 10.69
N PRO A 99 -10.40 15.19 10.42
CA PRO A 99 -10.46 16.61 10.83
C PRO A 99 -10.12 16.85 12.31
N ALA A 100 -10.62 16.01 13.21
CA ALA A 100 -10.32 16.10 14.65
C ALA A 100 -8.84 15.84 15.01
N GLN A 101 -8.06 15.26 14.11
CA GLN A 101 -6.63 14.94 14.31
C GLN A 101 -5.71 15.95 13.61
N GLN A 102 -6.27 16.88 12.84
CA GLN A 102 -5.55 17.94 12.13
C GLN A 102 -5.27 19.10 13.11
N THR A 103 -4.30 18.91 13.96
CA THR A 103 -3.88 19.89 14.98
C THR A 103 -2.69 20.74 14.49
N PRO A 104 -2.50 21.98 15.00
CA PRO A 104 -1.43 22.87 14.55
C PRO A 104 -0.01 22.29 14.69
N ASP A 105 0.24 21.49 15.71
CA ASP A 105 1.52 20.80 15.92
C ASP A 105 1.84 19.80 14.81
N LYS A 106 0.81 19.25 14.14
CA LYS A 106 0.97 18.31 13.01
C LYS A 106 1.10 19.00 11.66
N GLU A 107 0.84 20.32 11.58
CA GLU A 107 1.01 21.07 10.32
C GLU A 107 2.45 21.04 9.80
N ARG A 108 3.45 20.98 10.67
CA ARG A 108 4.87 20.83 10.30
C ARG A 108 5.17 19.55 9.51
N LEU A 109 4.28 18.56 9.57
CA LEU A 109 4.42 17.28 8.86
C LEU A 109 3.97 17.36 7.40
N ARG A 110 3.40 18.49 7.00
CA ARG A 110 2.80 18.69 5.70
C ARG A 110 3.85 18.78 4.59
N LYS A 111 3.74 17.91 3.60
CA LYS A 111 4.46 18.01 2.32
C LYS A 111 3.46 18.42 1.23
N PRO A 112 3.87 19.27 0.28
CA PRO A 112 2.97 19.73 -0.79
C PRO A 112 2.28 18.61 -1.54
N GLY A 113 1.00 18.78 -1.80
CA GLY A 113 0.18 17.85 -2.58
C GLY A 113 0.31 18.09 -4.08
N TRP A 114 1.44 17.79 -4.68
CA TRP A 114 1.67 17.95 -6.10
C TRP A 114 0.97 16.87 -6.94
N LEU A 115 0.45 17.26 -8.10
CA LEU A 115 -0.15 16.36 -9.09
C LEU A 115 0.72 16.33 -10.37
N PRO A 116 1.86 15.64 -10.38
CA PRO A 116 2.81 15.66 -11.49
C PRO A 116 2.35 14.82 -12.70
N THR A 117 1.36 13.95 -12.52
CA THR A 117 0.84 13.10 -13.60
C THR A 117 -0.20 13.85 -14.43
N ALA A 118 0.02 13.91 -15.74
CA ALA A 118 -0.84 14.64 -16.64
C ALA A 118 -2.28 14.09 -16.71
N ILE A 119 -3.25 14.98 -16.97
CA ILE A 119 -4.56 14.61 -17.47
C ILE A 119 -4.41 14.25 -18.95
N VAL A 120 -4.84 13.06 -19.34
CA VAL A 120 -4.77 12.61 -20.73
C VAL A 120 -6.11 12.84 -21.40
N VAL A 121 -6.13 13.62 -22.49
CA VAL A 121 -7.36 13.98 -23.20
C VAL A 121 -7.26 13.69 -24.69
N ASN A 122 -8.40 13.54 -25.33
CA ASN A 122 -8.54 13.60 -26.78
C ASN A 122 -9.24 14.89 -27.19
N ILE A 123 -8.69 15.64 -28.13
CA ILE A 123 -9.33 16.79 -28.78
C ILE A 123 -10.26 16.23 -29.85
N LEU A 124 -11.56 16.46 -29.70
CA LEU A 124 -12.56 16.06 -30.68
C LEU A 124 -12.44 16.90 -31.94
N VAL A 125 -12.72 16.28 -33.07
CA VAL A 125 -12.70 16.94 -34.38
C VAL A 125 -14.11 16.99 -35.00
N GLU A 126 -14.24 17.79 -36.02
CA GLU A 126 -15.51 17.88 -36.77
C GLU A 126 -15.97 16.50 -37.26
N GLY A 127 -17.26 16.21 -37.06
CA GLY A 127 -17.83 14.91 -37.38
C GLY A 127 -17.83 13.89 -36.24
N ASP A 128 -17.07 14.11 -35.17
CA ASP A 128 -17.06 13.21 -34.00
C ASP A 128 -18.43 13.20 -33.32
N ARG A 129 -18.92 11.98 -33.01
CA ARG A 129 -20.22 11.75 -32.39
C ARG A 129 -20.10 10.92 -31.14
N ARG A 130 -20.92 11.23 -30.13
CA ARG A 130 -21.07 10.44 -28.91
C ARG A 130 -22.56 10.33 -28.56
N ARG A 131 -23.07 9.12 -28.46
CA ARG A 131 -24.50 8.86 -28.17
C ARG A 131 -25.45 9.66 -29.08
N GLY A 132 -25.17 9.65 -30.38
CA GLY A 132 -25.96 10.36 -31.37
C GLY A 132 -25.77 11.89 -31.40
N ARG A 133 -25.04 12.47 -30.44
CA ARG A 133 -24.71 13.91 -30.45
C ARG A 133 -23.41 14.15 -31.18
N GLN A 134 -23.32 15.22 -31.91
CA GLN A 134 -22.12 15.70 -32.59
C GLN A 134 -21.55 16.90 -31.84
N VAL A 135 -20.22 17.05 -31.85
CA VAL A 135 -19.57 18.25 -31.31
C VAL A 135 -19.93 19.44 -32.21
N ASP A 136 -20.31 20.56 -31.59
CA ASP A 136 -20.60 21.81 -32.31
C ASP A 136 -19.27 22.36 -32.86
N PRO A 137 -19.17 22.67 -34.16
CA PRO A 137 -17.99 23.29 -34.76
C PRO A 137 -17.54 24.58 -34.05
N ALA A 138 -18.48 25.36 -33.49
CA ALA A 138 -18.15 26.57 -32.73
C ALA A 138 -17.46 26.31 -31.40
N HIS A 139 -17.58 25.10 -30.86
CA HIS A 139 -16.96 24.70 -29.62
C HIS A 139 -15.66 23.88 -29.79
N LEU A 140 -15.22 23.64 -31.04
CA LEU A 140 -14.01 22.88 -31.30
C LEU A 140 -12.75 23.62 -30.81
N VAL A 141 -11.80 22.87 -30.26
CA VAL A 141 -10.47 23.37 -29.97
C VAL A 141 -9.62 23.23 -31.21
N GLY A 142 -9.13 24.33 -31.72
CA GLY A 142 -8.27 24.34 -32.90
C GLY A 142 -6.80 24.09 -32.52
N VAL A 143 -6.09 23.35 -33.37
CA VAL A 143 -4.62 23.19 -33.25
C VAL A 143 -4.00 24.03 -34.40
N ARG A 144 -3.15 25.00 -34.02
CA ARG A 144 -2.54 25.92 -35.01
C ARG A 144 -1.05 26.04 -34.80
N SER A 145 -0.32 26.30 -35.86
CA SER A 145 1.10 26.64 -35.84
C SER A 145 1.32 28.00 -36.43
N THR A 146 2.13 28.82 -35.79
CA THR A 146 2.60 30.11 -36.31
C THR A 146 4.12 30.15 -36.09
N GLU A 147 4.87 30.29 -37.19
CA GLU A 147 6.34 30.34 -37.15
C GLU A 147 7.02 29.19 -36.39
N GLY A 148 6.45 27.98 -36.46
CA GLY A 148 6.96 26.80 -35.76
C GLY A 148 6.50 26.63 -34.31
N ASN A 149 5.83 27.63 -33.74
CA ASN A 149 5.22 27.57 -32.43
C ASN A 149 3.81 26.99 -32.53
N TRP A 150 3.51 26.01 -31.71
CA TRP A 150 2.19 25.37 -31.70
C TRP A 150 1.33 25.92 -30.57
N ALA A 151 0.05 26.08 -30.84
CA ALA A 151 -0.93 26.54 -29.87
C ALA A 151 -2.28 25.86 -30.07
N LEU A 152 -3.00 25.66 -28.97
CA LEU A 152 -4.42 25.38 -28.98
C LEU A 152 -5.18 26.69 -28.99
N VAL A 153 -6.14 26.82 -29.91
CA VAL A 153 -7.08 27.93 -29.97
C VAL A 153 -8.38 27.45 -29.32
N LEU A 154 -8.70 28.04 -28.18
CA LEU A 154 -9.88 27.66 -27.43
C LEU A 154 -11.13 28.30 -28.06
N PRO A 155 -12.30 27.65 -27.94
CA PRO A 155 -13.55 28.22 -28.39
C PRO A 155 -13.86 29.53 -27.65
N ALA A 156 -14.47 30.49 -28.35
CA ALA A 156 -14.83 31.77 -27.73
C ALA A 156 -15.94 31.63 -26.68
N GLU A 157 -16.78 30.63 -26.84
CA GLU A 157 -17.85 30.30 -25.90
C GLU A 157 -17.65 28.91 -25.32
N THR A 158 -17.89 28.77 -24.04
CA THR A 158 -17.87 27.45 -23.37
C THR A 158 -19.11 26.65 -23.76
N PRO A 159 -18.99 25.32 -23.97
CA PRO A 159 -20.14 24.49 -24.28
C PRO A 159 -21.24 24.63 -23.23
N SER A 160 -22.47 24.80 -23.68
CA SER A 160 -23.63 24.86 -22.79
C SER A 160 -23.82 23.51 -22.06
N ARG A 161 -24.49 23.56 -20.91
CA ARG A 161 -24.77 22.33 -20.11
C ARG A 161 -25.56 21.32 -20.96
N GLY A 162 -24.94 20.17 -21.21
CA GLY A 162 -25.50 19.08 -22.02
C GLY A 162 -25.03 19.05 -23.48
N ALA A 163 -24.27 20.04 -23.95
CA ALA A 163 -23.52 19.94 -25.19
C ALA A 163 -22.33 18.98 -25.04
N LEU A 164 -21.82 18.45 -26.15
CA LEU A 164 -20.64 17.64 -26.16
C LEU A 164 -19.42 18.53 -25.97
N ALA A 165 -18.61 18.27 -24.92
CA ALA A 165 -17.40 19.01 -24.66
C ALA A 165 -16.31 18.70 -25.72
N PRO A 166 -15.46 19.66 -26.09
CA PRO A 166 -14.44 19.48 -27.13
C PRO A 166 -13.26 18.60 -26.71
N LEU A 167 -13.06 18.40 -25.42
CA LEU A 167 -12.02 17.55 -24.87
C LEU A 167 -12.63 16.36 -24.14
N GLU A 168 -12.16 15.16 -24.47
CA GLU A 168 -12.63 13.92 -23.89
C GLU A 168 -11.54 13.31 -23.03
N VAL A 169 -11.78 13.13 -21.72
CA VAL A 169 -10.77 12.63 -20.78
C VAL A 169 -10.58 11.14 -20.98
N ILE A 170 -9.36 10.73 -21.31
CA ILE A 170 -8.93 9.33 -21.41
C ILE A 170 -8.42 8.83 -20.06
N ASP A 171 -7.56 9.60 -19.37
CA ASP A 171 -7.11 9.30 -18.00
C ASP A 171 -7.03 10.56 -17.16
N GLY A 172 -7.16 10.39 -15.84
CA GLY A 172 -7.06 11.49 -14.89
C GLY A 172 -8.40 12.07 -14.45
N GLN A 173 -9.54 11.46 -14.77
CA GLN A 173 -10.85 11.97 -14.37
C GLN A 173 -10.95 12.32 -12.88
N HIS A 174 -10.46 11.47 -11.97
CA HIS A 174 -10.50 11.72 -10.52
C HIS A 174 -9.61 12.90 -10.10
N ARG A 175 -8.50 13.15 -10.82
CA ARG A 175 -7.64 14.31 -10.59
C ARG A 175 -8.31 15.59 -11.04
N LEU A 176 -8.92 15.60 -12.22
CA LEU A 176 -9.59 16.78 -12.75
C LEU A 176 -10.82 17.17 -11.93
N TRP A 177 -11.67 16.20 -11.57
CA TRP A 177 -12.88 16.45 -10.80
C TRP A 177 -12.66 16.54 -9.28
N ALA A 178 -11.43 16.38 -8.77
CA ALA A 178 -11.12 16.68 -7.37
C ALA A 178 -11.30 18.17 -7.02
N PHE A 179 -11.34 19.03 -8.04
CA PHE A 179 -11.52 20.47 -7.86
C PHE A 179 -13.00 20.92 -7.90
N ASP A 180 -13.94 19.98 -8.00
CA ASP A 180 -15.38 20.25 -8.01
C ASP A 180 -15.97 20.48 -6.61
N ASP A 181 -15.41 19.83 -5.58
CA ASP A 181 -15.95 19.85 -4.23
C ASP A 181 -15.44 21.08 -3.46
N ASN A 182 -16.39 21.93 -3.07
CA ASN A 182 -16.15 23.16 -2.30
C ASN A 182 -16.64 23.06 -0.83
N ASP A 183 -16.80 21.84 -0.31
CA ASP A 183 -17.67 21.61 0.87
C ASP A 183 -17.12 22.11 2.21
N ASP A 184 -15.81 22.43 2.33
CA ASP A 184 -15.21 22.71 3.65
C ASP A 184 -14.63 24.13 3.82
N GLY A 185 -15.09 25.10 3.06
CA GLY A 185 -14.70 26.51 3.24
C GLY A 185 -13.29 26.89 2.76
N TYR A 186 -12.46 25.95 2.31
CA TYR A 186 -11.20 26.25 1.63
C TYR A 186 -11.28 25.87 0.17
N ARG A 187 -11.24 26.86 -0.67
CA ARG A 187 -11.24 26.69 -2.14
C ARG A 187 -9.81 26.58 -2.64
N ILE A 188 -9.50 25.55 -3.42
CA ILE A 188 -8.28 25.53 -4.21
C ILE A 188 -8.39 26.68 -5.23
N PRO A 189 -7.33 27.50 -5.40
CA PRO A 189 -7.37 28.62 -6.33
C PRO A 189 -7.76 28.19 -7.74
N ASP A 190 -8.55 29.01 -8.42
CA ASP A 190 -9.02 28.71 -9.79
C ASP A 190 -7.88 28.63 -10.82
N ASP A 191 -6.75 29.22 -10.51
CA ASP A 191 -5.52 29.22 -11.30
C ASP A 191 -4.61 28.00 -11.03
N PHE A 192 -5.03 27.05 -10.18
CA PHE A 192 -4.26 25.83 -9.97
C PHE A 192 -4.11 25.05 -11.29
N GLU A 193 -2.87 25.00 -11.78
CA GLU A 193 -2.58 24.40 -13.08
C GLU A 193 -2.39 22.90 -13.02
N LEU A 194 -2.90 22.20 -14.04
CA LEU A 194 -2.71 20.78 -14.27
C LEU A 194 -1.91 20.56 -15.56
N PRO A 195 -0.93 19.65 -15.56
CA PRO A 195 -0.29 19.21 -16.79
C PRO A 195 -1.28 18.39 -17.63
N VAL A 196 -1.32 18.64 -18.92
CA VAL A 196 -2.23 17.98 -19.87
C VAL A 196 -1.45 17.39 -21.03
N VAL A 197 -1.74 16.13 -21.35
CA VAL A 197 -1.30 15.47 -22.59
C VAL A 197 -2.51 15.26 -23.48
N ALA A 198 -2.50 15.84 -24.66
CA ALA A 198 -3.62 15.76 -25.60
C ALA A 198 -3.25 15.01 -26.88
N TYR A 199 -4.14 14.15 -27.30
CA TYR A 199 -4.22 13.59 -28.64
C TYR A 199 -5.24 14.34 -29.46
N HIS A 200 -5.13 14.31 -30.80
CA HIS A 200 -6.05 15.01 -31.68
C HIS A 200 -6.76 14.05 -32.59
N GLY A 201 -8.09 14.03 -32.54
CA GLY A 201 -8.93 13.27 -33.44
C GLY A 201 -8.87 11.76 -33.28
N LEU A 202 -8.52 11.23 -32.10
CA LEU A 202 -8.61 9.79 -31.86
C LEU A 202 -10.05 9.31 -31.86
N ASP A 203 -10.31 8.21 -32.54
CA ASP A 203 -11.57 7.51 -32.39
C ASP A 203 -11.70 6.78 -31.04
N VAL A 204 -12.89 6.26 -30.77
CA VAL A 204 -13.20 5.58 -29.49
C VAL A 204 -12.34 4.34 -29.27
N ALA A 205 -11.96 3.61 -30.32
CA ALA A 205 -11.17 2.39 -30.21
C ALA A 205 -9.75 2.69 -29.71
N TRP A 206 -9.11 3.71 -30.27
CA TRP A 206 -7.80 4.17 -29.83
C TRP A 206 -7.80 4.78 -28.44
N GLN A 207 -8.83 5.50 -28.08
CA GLN A 207 -9.00 6.02 -26.72
C GLN A 207 -9.17 4.86 -25.72
N ALA A 208 -9.95 3.83 -26.05
CA ALA A 208 -10.09 2.63 -25.23
C ALA A 208 -8.78 1.87 -25.09
N TYR A 209 -8.00 1.76 -26.15
CA TYR A 209 -6.64 1.17 -26.12
C TYR A 209 -5.70 1.95 -25.20
N LEU A 210 -5.66 3.28 -25.30
CA LEU A 210 -4.84 4.11 -24.41
C LEU A 210 -5.27 3.99 -22.96
N PHE A 211 -6.58 4.05 -22.71
CA PHE A 211 -7.11 3.84 -21.35
C PHE A 211 -6.67 2.49 -20.77
N TRP A 212 -6.77 1.43 -21.57
CA TRP A 212 -6.34 0.10 -21.17
C TRP A 212 -4.84 0.05 -20.93
N SER A 213 -4.03 0.58 -21.84
CA SER A 213 -2.56 0.56 -21.74
C SER A 213 -2.04 1.32 -20.52
N ILE A 214 -2.67 2.46 -20.16
CA ILE A 214 -2.32 3.27 -19.00
C ILE A 214 -2.75 2.61 -17.69
N ASN A 215 -3.92 1.96 -17.64
CA ASN A 215 -4.52 1.51 -16.38
C ASN A 215 -4.36 0.01 -16.09
N VAL A 216 -4.26 -0.84 -17.12
CA VAL A 216 -4.29 -2.30 -16.99
C VAL A 216 -2.93 -2.93 -17.26
N SER A 217 -2.20 -2.40 -18.24
CA SER A 217 -0.90 -2.92 -18.67
C SER A 217 0.28 -2.64 -17.71
N PRO A 218 0.33 -1.52 -16.96
CA PRO A 218 1.49 -1.23 -16.10
C PRO A 218 1.64 -2.26 -14.98
N LYS A 219 2.85 -2.79 -14.81
CA LYS A 219 3.19 -3.55 -13.61
C LYS A 219 3.18 -2.63 -12.41
N LYS A 220 2.43 -3.00 -11.36
CA LYS A 220 2.51 -2.30 -10.07
C LYS A 220 3.92 -2.41 -9.52
N ILE A 221 4.42 -1.32 -8.96
CA ILE A 221 5.68 -1.34 -8.19
C ILE A 221 5.54 -2.40 -7.09
N ASN A 222 6.60 -3.21 -6.91
CA ASN A 222 6.63 -4.18 -5.84
C ASN A 222 6.46 -3.46 -4.50
N PRO A 223 5.49 -3.84 -3.66
CA PRO A 223 5.27 -3.19 -2.37
C PRO A 223 6.51 -3.17 -1.47
N SER A 224 7.38 -4.19 -1.54
CA SER A 224 8.64 -4.21 -0.79
C SER A 224 9.54 -3.04 -1.20
N HIS A 225 9.67 -2.76 -2.50
CA HIS A 225 10.45 -1.62 -2.97
C HIS A 225 9.85 -0.27 -2.53
N ALA A 226 8.51 -0.17 -2.50
CA ALA A 226 7.85 1.03 -1.98
C ALA A 226 8.17 1.24 -0.48
N PHE A 227 8.15 0.18 0.33
CA PHE A 227 8.53 0.25 1.75
C PHE A 227 10.01 0.60 1.95
N ASP A 228 10.89 0.15 1.09
CA ASP A 228 12.32 0.45 1.14
C ASP A 228 12.64 1.95 0.96
N LEU A 229 11.73 2.71 0.33
CA LEU A 229 11.85 4.15 0.18
C LEU A 229 11.40 4.94 1.43
N TYR A 230 10.73 4.32 2.41
CA TYR A 230 10.26 5.03 3.61
C TYR A 230 11.37 5.74 4.40
N PRO A 231 12.58 5.17 4.59
CA PRO A 231 13.67 5.88 5.25
C PRO A 231 14.02 7.23 4.60
N LEU A 232 13.90 7.35 3.28
CA LEU A 232 14.17 8.57 2.52
C LEU A 232 13.06 9.62 2.68
N LEU A 233 11.88 9.22 3.12
CA LEU A 233 10.75 10.09 3.38
C LEU A 233 10.77 10.70 4.79
N ARG A 234 11.71 10.29 5.65
CA ARG A 234 11.79 10.68 7.06
C ARG A 234 12.45 12.03 7.28
N THR A 235 11.88 12.83 8.19
CA THR A 235 12.63 13.66 9.12
C THR A 235 12.42 13.10 10.52
N GLN A 236 13.43 13.17 11.40
CA GLN A 236 13.42 12.54 12.72
C GLN A 236 12.27 13.03 13.61
N ASP A 237 11.96 14.31 13.55
CA ASP A 237 10.81 14.94 14.23
C ASP A 237 9.46 14.38 13.82
N TRP A 238 9.42 13.78 12.66
CA TRP A 238 8.25 13.20 12.03
C TRP A 238 7.83 11.88 12.68
N LEU A 239 8.80 11.09 13.14
CA LEU A 239 8.57 9.78 13.75
C LEU A 239 8.09 9.85 15.20
N GLU A 240 8.43 10.92 15.91
CA GLU A 240 8.16 11.04 17.35
C GLU A 240 6.76 11.57 17.65
N SER A 241 6.12 12.25 16.72
CA SER A 241 4.95 13.08 17.02
C SER A 241 3.60 12.52 16.55
N ALA A 242 3.51 11.37 15.88
CA ALA A 242 2.22 10.96 15.31
C ALA A 242 2.00 9.46 15.15
N GLY A 243 2.13 8.69 16.21
CA GLY A 243 1.90 7.23 16.23
C GLY A 243 0.51 6.73 15.73
N GLU A 244 -0.41 7.65 15.45
CA GLU A 244 -1.76 7.32 14.97
C GLU A 244 -1.89 7.21 13.44
N LEU A 245 -0.90 7.68 12.68
CA LEU A 245 -0.94 7.66 11.21
C LEU A 245 -0.48 6.31 10.66
N ASN A 246 -1.19 5.81 9.65
CA ASN A 246 -0.83 4.55 8.98
C ASN A 246 0.61 4.57 8.47
N VAL A 247 1.06 5.68 7.93
CA VAL A 247 2.41 5.86 7.40
C VAL A 247 3.50 5.68 8.46
N TYR A 248 3.24 6.06 9.71
CA TYR A 248 4.19 5.85 10.80
C TYR A 248 4.27 4.41 11.22
N ARG A 249 3.12 3.72 11.29
CA ARG A 249 3.10 2.28 11.57
C ARG A 249 3.83 1.50 10.48
N GLU A 250 3.64 1.90 9.23
CA GLU A 250 4.35 1.31 8.10
C GLU A 250 5.85 1.60 8.16
N ALA A 251 6.26 2.84 8.43
CA ALA A 251 7.66 3.22 8.61
C ALA A 251 8.32 2.48 9.77
N ARG A 252 7.61 2.34 10.91
CA ARG A 252 8.11 1.59 12.07
C ARG A 252 8.20 0.10 11.81
N ALA A 253 7.21 -0.48 11.12
CA ALA A 253 7.26 -1.88 10.71
C ALA A 253 8.42 -2.14 9.74
N GLN A 254 8.68 -1.21 8.83
CA GLN A 254 9.82 -1.29 7.92
C GLN A 254 11.15 -1.22 8.67
N GLU A 255 11.30 -0.28 9.63
CA GLU A 255 12.49 -0.16 10.46
C GLU A 255 12.78 -1.44 11.26
N LEU A 256 11.77 -2.00 11.91
CA LEU A 256 11.89 -3.27 12.63
C LEU A 256 12.27 -4.43 11.68
N THR A 257 11.71 -4.44 10.46
CA THR A 257 12.03 -5.44 9.44
C THR A 257 13.49 -5.31 8.98
N GLU A 258 13.97 -4.09 8.78
CA GLU A 258 15.34 -3.81 8.39
C GLU A 258 16.33 -4.23 9.47
N ILE A 259 16.03 -3.98 10.74
CA ILE A 259 16.86 -4.44 11.87
C ILE A 259 16.91 -5.98 11.90
N LEU A 260 15.77 -6.65 11.72
CA LEU A 260 15.74 -8.12 11.62
C LEU A 260 16.58 -8.64 10.45
N TYR A 261 16.65 -7.92 9.34
CA TYR A 261 17.43 -8.28 8.17
C TYR A 261 18.93 -8.01 8.34
N THR A 262 19.32 -6.93 9.01
CA THR A 262 20.72 -6.47 9.08
C THR A 262 21.47 -6.90 10.35
N HIS A 263 20.77 -6.99 11.49
CA HIS A 263 21.42 -7.20 12.79
C HIS A 263 22.10 -8.57 12.89
N PRO A 264 23.39 -8.63 13.32
CA PRO A 264 24.16 -9.89 13.37
C PRO A 264 23.53 -10.99 14.22
N ALA A 265 22.85 -10.63 15.30
CA ALA A 265 22.20 -11.59 16.21
C ALA A 265 20.84 -12.09 15.71
N SER A 266 20.33 -11.56 14.60
CA SER A 266 19.02 -11.96 14.07
C SER A 266 19.10 -13.27 13.29
N PRO A 267 18.22 -14.26 13.54
CA PRO A 267 18.11 -15.44 12.69
C PRO A 267 17.64 -15.12 11.27
N TRP A 268 17.07 -13.94 11.06
CA TRP A 268 16.58 -13.44 9.78
C TRP A 268 17.60 -12.59 9.02
N LYS A 269 18.82 -12.48 9.54
CA LYS A 269 19.89 -11.76 8.86
C LYS A 269 20.07 -12.31 7.44
N ASP A 270 20.04 -11.43 6.43
CA ASP A 270 20.17 -11.73 5.01
C ASP A 270 19.12 -12.74 4.46
N ARG A 271 18.04 -13.03 5.22
CA ARG A 271 17.00 -14.01 4.86
C ARG A 271 15.64 -13.39 4.54
N ILE A 272 15.54 -12.09 4.47
CA ILE A 272 14.33 -11.36 4.07
C ILE A 272 14.53 -10.82 2.66
N ASN A 273 13.58 -11.07 1.76
CA ASN A 273 13.62 -10.53 0.41
C ASN A 273 13.19 -9.06 0.43
N MET A 274 14.15 -8.18 0.68
CA MET A 274 13.90 -6.73 0.87
C MET A 274 13.37 -6.06 -0.39
N LEU A 275 13.88 -6.42 -1.56
CA LEU A 275 13.48 -5.82 -2.84
C LEU A 275 12.37 -6.60 -3.55
N GLY A 276 11.92 -7.73 -3.00
CA GLY A 276 10.89 -8.57 -3.61
C GLY A 276 11.32 -9.23 -4.93
N GLN A 277 12.61 -9.54 -5.06
CA GLN A 277 13.17 -10.20 -6.23
C GLN A 277 12.63 -11.63 -6.40
N PRO A 278 12.36 -12.10 -7.62
CA PRO A 278 11.81 -13.44 -7.85
C PRO A 278 12.69 -14.57 -7.30
N ASP A 279 14.01 -14.42 -7.40
CA ASP A 279 15.01 -15.41 -6.98
C ASP A 279 15.53 -15.18 -5.56
N GLY A 280 14.98 -14.23 -4.84
CA GLY A 280 15.35 -13.90 -3.47
C GLY A 280 14.79 -14.88 -2.44
N PRO A 281 15.08 -14.64 -1.14
CA PRO A 281 14.51 -15.42 -0.05
C PRO A 281 13.00 -15.52 -0.11
N PRO A 282 12.39 -16.63 0.37
CA PRO A 282 10.95 -16.87 0.24
C PRO A 282 10.09 -15.81 0.93
N VAL A 283 10.51 -15.36 2.12
CA VAL A 283 9.77 -14.38 2.91
C VAL A 283 10.14 -12.97 2.46
N ARG A 284 9.14 -12.22 1.99
CA ARG A 284 9.35 -10.87 1.47
C ARG A 284 9.19 -9.81 2.56
N GLN A 285 9.90 -8.69 2.41
CA GLN A 285 9.77 -7.52 3.29
C GLN A 285 8.30 -7.12 3.51
N VAL A 286 7.50 -7.09 2.44
CA VAL A 286 6.07 -6.73 2.54
C VAL A 286 5.28 -7.67 3.48
N ALA A 287 5.66 -8.94 3.59
CA ALA A 287 5.02 -9.87 4.51
C ALA A 287 5.35 -9.52 5.97
N TRP A 288 6.60 -9.20 6.25
CA TRP A 288 7.05 -8.72 7.55
C TRP A 288 6.36 -7.43 7.96
N VAL A 289 6.40 -6.41 7.11
CA VAL A 289 5.77 -5.11 7.37
C VAL A 289 4.28 -5.28 7.66
N ARG A 290 3.55 -6.00 6.80
CA ARG A 290 2.13 -6.29 7.01
C ARG A 290 1.85 -7.16 8.23
N GLY A 291 2.73 -8.12 8.50
CA GLY A 291 2.67 -8.97 9.70
C GLY A 291 2.77 -8.13 10.97
N LEU A 292 3.76 -7.28 11.09
CA LEU A 292 3.96 -6.39 12.23
C LEU A 292 2.81 -5.39 12.41
N ILE A 293 2.30 -4.80 11.32
CA ILE A 293 1.13 -3.90 11.37
C ILE A 293 -0.13 -4.61 11.84
N ALA A 294 -0.29 -5.88 11.47
CA ALA A 294 -1.46 -6.67 11.84
C ALA A 294 -1.37 -7.28 13.25
N THR A 295 -0.21 -7.22 13.89
CA THR A 295 0.08 -7.80 15.21
C THR A 295 0.62 -6.72 16.16
N PHE A 296 1.91 -6.67 16.39
CA PHE A 296 2.57 -5.78 17.37
C PHE A 296 2.25 -4.29 17.22
N LEU A 297 1.98 -3.83 15.99
CA LEU A 297 1.63 -2.45 15.67
C LEU A 297 0.12 -2.28 15.34
N SER A 298 -0.73 -3.24 15.71
CA SER A 298 -2.17 -3.17 15.51
C SER A 298 -2.79 -2.09 16.39
N THR A 299 -3.80 -1.36 15.85
CA THR A 299 -4.58 -0.38 16.63
C THR A 299 -5.76 -0.99 17.39
N GLY A 300 -5.88 -2.33 17.38
CA GLY A 300 -7.01 -3.01 18.02
C GLY A 300 -8.37 -2.83 17.33
N ARG A 301 -8.39 -2.23 16.14
CA ARG A 301 -9.63 -2.06 15.34
C ARG A 301 -9.78 -3.23 14.38
N GLY A 302 -10.22 -4.40 14.86
CA GLY A 302 -10.40 -5.59 14.04
C GLY A 302 -10.55 -6.86 14.88
N LEU A 303 -10.52 -8.03 14.24
CA LEU A 303 -10.65 -9.35 14.86
C LEU A 303 -9.40 -9.83 15.64
N GLY A 304 -8.33 -9.04 15.67
CA GLY A 304 -7.08 -9.38 16.38
C GLY A 304 -6.95 -8.65 17.71
N ALA A 305 -6.05 -9.12 18.57
CA ALA A 305 -5.65 -8.40 19.76
C ALA A 305 -5.02 -7.05 19.41
N PRO A 306 -5.11 -6.06 20.30
CA PRO A 306 -4.34 -4.83 20.18
C PRO A 306 -2.85 -5.11 20.10
N GLY A 307 -2.10 -4.21 19.45
CA GLY A 307 -0.66 -4.37 19.27
C GLY A 307 0.13 -4.00 20.52
N LEU A 308 0.96 -4.90 20.99
CA LEU A 308 1.79 -4.71 22.20
C LEU A 308 2.65 -3.44 22.15
N PHE A 309 3.09 -3.03 20.95
CA PHE A 309 3.93 -1.83 20.77
C PHE A 309 3.14 -0.58 20.38
N GLN A 310 1.82 -0.67 20.23
CA GLN A 310 1.01 0.42 19.64
C GLN A 310 -0.15 0.87 20.51
N THR A 311 -0.69 0.00 21.35
CA THR A 311 -1.89 0.30 22.12
C THR A 311 -1.62 0.26 23.62
N ASN A 312 -2.45 0.98 24.39
CA ASN A 312 -2.36 0.95 25.82
C ASN A 312 -2.68 -0.45 26.35
N LEU A 313 -1.98 -0.86 27.39
CA LEU A 313 -2.21 -2.12 28.08
C LEU A 313 -3.59 -2.12 28.75
N VAL A 314 -4.21 -3.30 28.85
CA VAL A 314 -5.61 -3.41 29.30
C VAL A 314 -5.79 -2.97 30.75
N GLU A 315 -4.86 -3.31 31.63
CA GLU A 315 -4.99 -3.12 33.08
C GLU A 315 -4.56 -1.73 33.53
N THR A 316 -3.45 -1.18 32.98
CA THR A 316 -2.96 0.16 33.36
C THR A 316 -3.59 1.28 32.53
N GLY A 317 -4.06 0.98 31.33
CA GLY A 317 -4.48 2.00 30.37
C GLY A 317 -3.32 2.82 29.78
N GLU A 318 -2.06 2.44 30.07
CA GLU A 318 -0.85 3.12 29.61
C GLU A 318 -0.12 2.30 28.55
N PRO A 319 0.67 2.94 27.66
CA PRO A 319 1.45 2.22 26.65
C PRO A 319 2.61 1.45 27.28
N LEU A 320 3.08 0.42 26.58
CA LEU A 320 4.33 -0.24 26.91
C LEU A 320 5.50 0.74 26.67
N GLU A 321 6.31 0.99 27.70
CA GLU A 321 7.37 2.01 27.68
C GLU A 321 8.67 1.54 27.02
N TRP A 322 8.64 0.49 26.22
CA TRP A 322 9.83 -0.01 25.54
C TRP A 322 10.30 0.92 24.43
N THR A 323 11.59 1.21 24.46
CA THR A 323 12.28 1.93 23.39
C THR A 323 12.24 1.15 22.06
N ARG A 324 12.56 1.79 20.95
CA ARG A 324 12.65 1.11 19.64
C ARG A 324 13.71 -0.01 19.63
N PRO A 325 14.92 0.20 20.19
CA PRO A 325 15.90 -0.87 20.33
C PRO A 325 15.37 -2.06 21.13
N GLN A 326 14.63 -1.83 22.22
CA GLN A 326 14.03 -2.91 23.02
C GLN A 326 12.98 -3.68 22.21
N GLN A 327 12.13 -3.02 21.44
CA GLN A 327 11.15 -3.69 20.57
C GLN A 327 11.83 -4.56 19.51
N ALA A 328 12.90 -4.05 18.88
CA ALA A 328 13.70 -4.82 17.93
C ALA A 328 14.38 -6.02 18.60
N ALA A 329 14.98 -5.80 19.76
CA ALA A 329 15.63 -6.86 20.54
C ALA A 329 14.64 -7.96 20.97
N PHE A 330 13.41 -7.58 21.36
CA PHE A 330 12.36 -8.55 21.67
C PHE A 330 12.01 -9.41 20.45
N LEU A 331 11.86 -8.82 19.27
CA LEU A 331 11.57 -9.56 18.04
C LEU A 331 12.75 -10.47 17.63
N ILE A 332 13.97 -10.01 17.75
CA ILE A 332 15.15 -10.84 17.48
C ILE A 332 15.19 -12.02 18.44
N GLN A 333 15.01 -11.77 19.74
CA GLN A 333 15.07 -12.81 20.77
C GLN A 333 13.94 -13.84 20.61
N LEU A 334 12.72 -13.37 20.28
CA LEU A 334 11.58 -14.23 19.95
C LEU A 334 11.95 -15.28 18.89
N TRP A 335 12.55 -14.82 17.79
CA TRP A 335 12.92 -15.71 16.68
C TRP A 335 14.12 -16.58 17.00
N ARG A 336 15.08 -16.11 17.81
CA ARG A 336 16.16 -16.96 18.34
C ARG A 336 15.60 -18.10 19.15
N ASP A 337 14.67 -17.81 20.07
CA ASP A 337 14.03 -18.82 20.90
C ASP A 337 13.26 -19.86 20.07
N VAL A 338 12.53 -19.43 19.04
CA VAL A 338 11.84 -20.35 18.12
C VAL A 338 12.86 -21.22 17.37
N TRP A 339 13.95 -20.62 16.87
CA TRP A 339 15.03 -21.34 16.19
C TRP A 339 15.68 -22.38 17.09
N ASP A 340 16.05 -21.98 18.30
CA ASP A 340 16.68 -22.83 19.31
C ASP A 340 15.73 -23.95 19.74
N ALA A 341 14.44 -23.66 19.95
CA ALA A 341 13.45 -24.65 20.31
C ALA A 341 13.24 -25.70 19.21
N VAL A 342 13.16 -25.30 17.94
CA VAL A 342 13.05 -26.22 16.81
C VAL A 342 14.31 -27.09 16.70
N ALA A 343 15.50 -26.52 16.85
CA ALA A 343 16.75 -27.25 16.82
C ALA A 343 16.86 -28.26 17.96
N ALA A 344 16.57 -27.84 19.21
CA ALA A 344 16.65 -28.68 20.40
C ALA A 344 15.65 -29.85 20.39
N GLN A 345 14.45 -29.62 19.84
CA GLN A 345 13.35 -30.59 19.81
C GLN A 345 13.27 -31.38 18.50
N SER A 346 14.23 -31.22 17.59
CA SER A 346 14.21 -31.79 16.24
C SER A 346 14.05 -33.31 16.19
N LYS A 347 14.61 -34.02 17.18
CA LYS A 347 14.45 -35.47 17.29
C LYS A 347 13.10 -35.88 17.89
N ARG A 348 12.39 -34.98 18.59
CA ARG A 348 11.15 -35.27 19.28
C ARG A 348 9.94 -35.15 18.33
N HIS A 349 9.94 -34.12 17.49
CA HIS A 349 8.78 -33.85 16.61
C HIS A 349 8.88 -34.54 15.25
N HIS A 350 7.80 -35.17 14.84
CA HIS A 350 7.72 -35.88 13.56
C HIS A 350 7.94 -34.95 12.36
N TRP A 351 7.40 -33.73 12.42
CA TRP A 351 7.49 -32.78 11.33
C TRP A 351 8.93 -32.31 11.05
N THR A 352 9.76 -32.11 12.06
CA THR A 352 11.17 -31.74 11.89
C THR A 352 12.00 -32.88 11.31
N ARG A 353 11.73 -34.14 11.74
CA ARG A 353 12.38 -35.31 11.18
C ARG A 353 12.05 -35.52 9.70
N ALA A 354 10.85 -35.12 9.29
CA ALA A 354 10.45 -35.23 7.88
C ALA A 354 11.28 -34.35 6.93
N PHE A 355 11.90 -33.25 7.44
CA PHE A 355 12.85 -32.45 6.67
C PHE A 355 14.28 -32.99 6.64
N GLY A 356 14.58 -34.00 7.45
CA GLY A 356 15.92 -34.62 7.56
C GLY A 356 16.85 -33.94 8.56
N ASP A 357 16.83 -32.61 8.63
CA ASP A 357 17.59 -31.85 9.62
C ASP A 357 16.84 -30.58 10.08
N PRO A 358 17.16 -30.04 11.27
CA PRO A 358 16.49 -28.86 11.83
C PRO A 358 16.64 -27.59 10.99
N GLU A 359 17.77 -27.39 10.35
CA GLU A 359 18.02 -26.20 9.55
C GLU A 359 17.08 -26.19 8.32
N ARG A 360 16.91 -27.34 7.68
CA ARG A 360 15.94 -27.50 6.59
C ARG A 360 14.49 -27.28 7.03
N ALA A 361 14.14 -27.71 8.26
CA ALA A 361 12.83 -27.46 8.82
C ALA A 361 12.54 -25.94 8.98
N LEU A 362 13.58 -25.13 9.23
CA LEU A 362 13.49 -23.68 9.38
C LEU A 362 13.62 -22.92 8.05
N THR A 363 14.40 -23.43 7.10
CA THR A 363 14.81 -22.68 5.90
C THR A 363 14.19 -23.15 4.60
N SER A 364 13.55 -24.34 4.58
CA SER A 364 12.90 -24.87 3.39
C SER A 364 11.75 -23.98 2.91
N LYS A 365 11.59 -23.84 1.60
CA LYS A 365 10.42 -23.19 0.98
C LYS A 365 9.09 -23.91 1.29
N THR A 366 9.16 -25.17 1.70
CA THR A 366 8.00 -25.99 2.09
C THR A 366 7.77 -26.03 3.60
N SER A 367 8.52 -25.25 4.38
CA SER A 367 8.24 -24.97 5.78
C SER A 367 7.42 -23.67 5.90
N LEU A 368 6.30 -23.72 6.61
CA LEU A 368 5.50 -22.54 6.90
C LEU A 368 6.28 -21.50 7.73
N LEU A 369 7.24 -21.91 8.57
CA LEU A 369 8.10 -20.97 9.30
C LEU A 369 8.90 -20.06 8.35
N ASN A 370 9.19 -20.52 7.14
CA ASN A 370 9.88 -19.76 6.10
C ASN A 370 8.92 -19.27 5.00
N GLN A 371 7.68 -18.97 5.37
CA GLN A 371 6.64 -18.41 4.50
C GLN A 371 5.93 -17.25 5.17
N ASP A 372 5.37 -16.34 4.37
CA ASP A 372 4.62 -15.16 4.83
C ASP A 372 3.57 -15.49 5.90
N MET A 373 2.90 -16.63 5.74
CA MET A 373 1.84 -17.09 6.66
C MET A 373 2.37 -17.50 8.02
N GLY A 374 3.44 -18.27 8.06
CA GLY A 374 4.03 -18.75 9.30
C GLY A 374 4.65 -17.60 10.10
N VAL A 375 5.38 -16.70 9.43
CA VAL A 375 5.91 -15.49 10.07
C VAL A 375 4.79 -14.72 10.76
N ARG A 376 3.68 -14.48 10.08
CA ARG A 376 2.55 -13.73 10.63
C ARG A 376 1.86 -14.50 11.77
N ALA A 377 1.76 -15.82 11.69
CA ALA A 377 1.15 -16.64 12.74
C ALA A 377 1.99 -16.61 14.03
N VAL A 378 3.32 -16.74 13.91
CA VAL A 378 4.25 -16.62 15.04
C VAL A 378 4.17 -15.25 15.69
N LEU A 379 4.27 -14.17 14.90
CA LEU A 379 4.14 -12.80 15.39
C LEU A 379 2.79 -12.58 16.09
N GLY A 380 1.69 -13.13 15.52
CA GLY A 380 0.36 -13.00 16.09
C GLY A 380 0.20 -13.75 17.42
N ALA A 381 0.72 -14.96 17.51
CA ALA A 381 0.66 -15.75 18.76
C ALA A 381 1.44 -15.06 19.89
N TYR A 382 2.65 -14.59 19.60
CA TYR A 382 3.44 -13.83 20.59
C TYR A 382 2.78 -12.52 20.99
N ASN A 383 2.28 -11.75 20.03
CA ASN A 383 1.59 -10.50 20.33
C ASN A 383 0.38 -10.74 21.26
N ASP A 384 -0.48 -11.68 20.91
CA ASP A 384 -1.72 -11.92 21.65
C ASP A 384 -1.43 -12.41 23.08
N ILE A 385 -0.45 -13.31 23.25
CA ILE A 385 -0.04 -13.84 24.56
C ILE A 385 0.60 -12.74 25.41
N PHE A 386 1.60 -12.03 24.88
CA PHE A 386 2.35 -11.02 25.62
C PHE A 386 1.52 -9.75 25.90
N TYR A 387 0.63 -9.37 24.98
CA TYR A 387 -0.31 -8.28 25.24
C TYR A 387 -1.26 -8.60 26.39
N LEU A 388 -1.81 -9.82 26.40
CA LEU A 388 -2.73 -10.27 27.46
C LEU A 388 -2.07 -10.36 28.84
N LYS A 389 -0.78 -10.71 28.87
CA LYS A 389 -0.01 -10.97 30.08
C LYS A 389 1.01 -9.91 30.44
N ALA A 390 0.93 -8.76 29.78
CA ALA A 390 1.94 -7.70 29.87
C ALA A 390 2.22 -7.27 31.31
N GLU A 391 1.20 -7.13 32.13
CA GLU A 391 1.33 -6.69 33.52
C GLU A 391 1.66 -7.85 34.45
N GLU A 392 0.98 -9.00 34.31
CA GLU A 392 1.27 -10.18 35.10
C GLU A 392 2.75 -10.59 34.97
N TRP A 393 3.32 -10.49 33.78
CA TRP A 393 4.71 -10.80 33.51
C TRP A 393 5.64 -9.58 33.66
N ARG A 394 5.07 -8.42 34.04
CA ARG A 394 5.81 -7.20 34.37
C ARG A 394 6.72 -6.73 33.26
N LEU A 395 6.19 -6.64 32.05
CA LEU A 395 6.98 -6.27 30.86
C LEU A 395 7.64 -4.91 31.00
N ASN A 396 7.00 -3.94 31.69
CA ASN A 396 7.54 -2.61 31.94
C ASN A 396 8.71 -2.58 32.95
N ASP A 397 8.97 -3.69 33.67
CA ASP A 397 10.16 -3.77 34.54
C ASP A 397 11.46 -3.90 33.75
N TRP A 398 11.37 -4.29 32.46
CA TRP A 398 12.52 -4.33 31.58
C TRP A 398 12.87 -2.94 31.08
N ARG A 399 13.69 -2.24 31.87
CA ARG A 399 14.17 -0.87 31.56
C ARG A 399 15.47 -0.96 30.80
N ASP A 400 15.62 -0.02 29.84
CA ASP A 400 16.92 0.26 29.24
C ASP A 400 17.67 1.25 30.12
N PRO A 401 18.77 0.87 30.76
CA PRO A 401 19.52 1.74 31.68
C PRO A 401 20.16 2.93 30.95
N ASP A 402 20.34 2.83 29.64
CA ASP A 402 21.00 3.81 28.79
C ASP A 402 20.03 4.51 27.81
N ALA A 403 18.73 4.45 28.08
CA ALA A 403 17.72 5.11 27.24
C ALA A 403 18.05 6.60 27.05
N GLY A 404 18.27 7.01 25.79
CA GLY A 404 18.64 8.39 25.42
C GLY A 404 20.13 8.63 25.14
N ALA A 405 21.00 7.64 25.29
CA ALA A 405 22.37 7.74 24.80
C ALA A 405 22.41 7.45 23.29
N ASP A 406 22.84 8.42 22.50
CA ASP A 406 23.00 8.25 21.04
C ASP A 406 24.24 7.41 20.73
N ARG A 407 24.08 6.08 20.68
CA ARG A 407 25.15 5.10 20.41
C ARG A 407 25.02 4.45 19.03
N GLY A 408 24.01 4.83 18.27
CA GLY A 408 23.62 4.17 17.04
C GLY A 408 22.77 2.90 17.29
N LEU A 409 21.75 2.75 16.46
CA LEU A 409 20.67 1.77 16.63
C LEU A 409 21.14 0.31 16.80
N GLU A 410 22.15 -0.14 16.06
CA GLU A 410 22.69 -1.50 16.16
C GLU A 410 23.32 -1.78 17.55
N SER A 411 24.08 -0.80 18.08
CA SER A 411 24.68 -0.90 19.41
C SER A 411 23.63 -0.92 20.52
N GLU A 412 22.59 -0.10 20.40
CA GLU A 412 21.48 -0.04 21.35
C GLU A 412 20.66 -1.35 21.34
N VAL A 413 20.40 -1.92 20.16
CA VAL A 413 19.74 -3.24 20.04
C VAL A 413 20.60 -4.34 20.67
N THR A 414 21.93 -4.31 20.49
CA THR A 414 22.85 -5.27 21.12
C THR A 414 22.82 -5.16 22.65
N THR A 415 22.77 -3.94 23.20
CA THR A 415 22.60 -3.70 24.64
C THR A 415 21.27 -4.26 25.14
N ALA A 416 20.18 -3.97 24.43
CA ALA A 416 18.86 -4.48 24.78
C ALA A 416 18.78 -6.01 24.71
N LEU A 417 19.47 -6.66 23.76
CA LEU A 417 19.59 -8.13 23.69
C LEU A 417 20.37 -8.72 24.89
N THR A 418 21.29 -7.98 25.45
CA THR A 418 22.00 -8.41 26.66
C THR A 418 21.10 -8.31 27.88
N THR A 419 20.33 -7.23 28.00
CA THR A 419 19.46 -7.01 29.17
C THR A 419 18.19 -7.88 29.14
N ILE A 420 17.66 -8.24 27.97
CA ILE A 420 16.49 -9.12 27.86
C ILE A 420 16.76 -10.52 28.43
N ALA A 421 18.01 -10.97 28.41
CA ALA A 421 18.40 -12.27 28.93
C ALA A 421 18.08 -12.45 30.45
N THR A 422 18.00 -11.33 31.18
CA THR A 422 17.69 -11.29 32.62
C THR A 422 16.30 -10.74 32.92
N ALA A 423 15.52 -10.42 31.89
CA ALA A 423 14.17 -9.92 32.04
C ALA A 423 13.24 -10.96 32.72
N ARG A 424 12.33 -10.51 33.57
CA ARG A 424 11.42 -11.39 34.33
C ARG A 424 10.57 -12.30 33.44
N PHE A 425 10.18 -11.82 32.27
CA PHE A 425 9.38 -12.56 31.29
C PHE A 425 10.22 -13.47 30.36
N ARG A 426 11.52 -13.56 30.59
CA ARG A 426 12.40 -14.38 29.73
C ARG A 426 12.04 -15.86 29.71
N PRO A 427 11.70 -16.50 30.86
CA PRO A 427 11.24 -17.90 30.86
C PRO A 427 9.99 -18.12 30.00
N GLN A 428 9.03 -17.20 30.05
CA GLN A 428 7.78 -17.30 29.28
C GLN A 428 8.03 -17.17 27.76
N MET A 429 9.04 -16.39 27.34
CA MET A 429 9.43 -16.37 25.92
C MET A 429 9.88 -17.76 25.45
N VAL A 430 10.68 -18.45 26.26
CA VAL A 430 11.16 -19.81 25.96
C VAL A 430 10.01 -20.81 25.94
N GLU A 431 9.09 -20.74 26.91
CA GLU A 431 7.91 -21.63 26.96
C GLU A 431 7.02 -21.47 25.72
N VAL A 432 6.72 -20.23 25.30
CA VAL A 432 5.95 -19.96 24.08
C VAL A 432 6.69 -20.49 22.84
N ALA A 433 8.02 -20.28 22.75
CA ALA A 433 8.81 -20.80 21.65
C ALA A 433 8.80 -22.33 21.55
N GLN A 434 8.85 -23.01 22.70
CA GLN A 434 8.76 -24.48 22.78
C GLN A 434 7.41 -24.98 22.27
N GLY A 435 6.30 -24.32 22.64
CA GLY A 435 4.98 -24.63 22.13
C GLY A 435 4.85 -24.38 20.63
N ILE A 436 5.46 -23.29 20.11
CA ILE A 436 5.53 -23.02 18.68
C ILE A 436 6.32 -24.13 17.96
N ALA A 437 7.45 -24.59 18.51
CA ALA A 437 8.24 -25.64 17.92
C ALA A 437 7.52 -27.00 17.87
N ALA A 438 6.54 -27.22 18.75
CA ALA A 438 5.74 -28.44 18.77
C ALA A 438 4.73 -28.52 17.61
N PHE A 439 4.28 -27.37 17.08
CA PHE A 439 3.36 -27.30 15.95
C PHE A 439 3.99 -27.87 14.67
N ASP A 440 3.17 -28.54 13.83
CA ASP A 440 3.63 -29.05 12.54
C ASP A 440 3.69 -27.92 11.50
N TRP A 441 4.91 -27.45 11.21
CA TRP A 441 5.14 -26.35 10.28
C TRP A 441 5.34 -26.76 8.82
N ARG A 442 5.06 -28.02 8.45
CA ARG A 442 5.07 -28.40 7.03
C ARG A 442 3.96 -27.67 6.27
N SER A 443 4.26 -27.14 5.10
CA SER A 443 3.23 -26.62 4.19
C SER A 443 2.53 -27.77 3.46
N LEU A 444 1.52 -27.50 2.67
CA LEU A 444 0.82 -28.50 1.85
C LEU A 444 1.78 -29.26 0.91
N GLU A 445 2.86 -28.61 0.48
CA GLU A 445 3.92 -29.17 -0.35
C GLU A 445 5.08 -29.75 0.48
N GLY A 446 4.95 -29.76 1.80
CA GLY A 446 5.95 -30.29 2.72
C GLY A 446 6.06 -31.82 2.66
N PRO A 447 7.21 -32.36 3.10
CA PRO A 447 7.48 -33.79 3.00
C PRO A 447 6.44 -34.63 3.78
N GLY A 448 5.82 -35.62 3.11
CA GLY A 448 4.86 -36.55 3.70
C GLY A 448 3.48 -35.95 4.06
N VAL A 449 3.20 -34.70 3.70
CA VAL A 449 1.92 -34.05 4.01
C VAL A 449 0.79 -34.62 3.13
N ARG A 450 1.06 -34.88 1.87
CA ARG A 450 0.06 -35.39 0.91
C ARG A 450 -0.30 -36.87 1.12
N ASP A 451 0.50 -37.58 1.91
CA ASP A 451 0.29 -38.99 2.25
C ASP A 451 -0.69 -39.15 3.43
N ASP A 452 -1.04 -38.02 4.11
CA ASP A 452 -1.99 -37.95 5.22
C ASP A 452 -3.16 -37.04 4.84
N GLU A 453 -4.37 -37.62 4.70
CA GLU A 453 -5.56 -36.88 4.28
C GLU A 453 -5.97 -35.80 5.29
N ASN A 454 -5.91 -36.09 6.59
CA ASN A 454 -6.28 -35.14 7.64
C ASN A 454 -5.33 -33.95 7.67
N LEU A 455 -4.02 -34.21 7.60
CA LEU A 455 -3.01 -33.18 7.56
C LEU A 455 -3.13 -32.35 6.25
N THR A 456 -3.38 -33.00 5.13
CA THR A 456 -3.66 -32.32 3.85
C THR A 456 -4.85 -31.39 3.96
N LEU A 457 -5.95 -31.81 4.57
CA LEU A 457 -7.14 -30.97 4.77
C LEU A 457 -6.82 -29.77 5.68
N GLN A 458 -6.13 -30.00 6.78
CA GLN A 458 -5.69 -28.93 7.69
C GLN A 458 -4.81 -27.90 6.94
N LYS A 459 -3.81 -28.36 6.18
CA LYS A 459 -2.90 -27.44 5.46
C LYS A 459 -3.60 -26.67 4.32
N ARG A 460 -4.66 -27.23 3.74
CA ARG A 460 -5.52 -26.52 2.78
C ARG A 460 -6.31 -25.38 3.42
N SER A 461 -6.75 -25.50 4.67
CA SER A 461 -7.50 -24.46 5.37
C SER A 461 -6.69 -23.18 5.60
N TYR A 462 -5.39 -23.24 5.56
CA TYR A 462 -4.51 -22.07 5.70
C TYR A 462 -4.45 -21.23 4.42
N ARG A 463 -5.03 -21.66 3.30
CA ARG A 463 -5.04 -20.90 2.04
C ARG A 463 -6.12 -19.81 2.04
N GLY A 464 -5.84 -18.72 1.34
CA GLY A 464 -6.76 -17.59 1.19
C GLY A 464 -6.70 -16.55 2.31
N SER A 465 -7.59 -15.56 2.24
CA SER A 465 -7.56 -14.38 3.14
C SER A 465 -7.84 -14.71 4.62
N GLY A 466 -8.61 -15.75 4.89
CA GLY A 466 -8.89 -16.25 6.25
C GLY A 466 -7.82 -17.17 6.84
N GLY A 467 -6.93 -17.71 6.00
CA GLY A 467 -5.97 -18.73 6.40
C GLY A 467 -5.01 -18.30 7.51
N TYR A 468 -4.66 -17.01 7.58
CA TYR A 468 -3.84 -16.47 8.67
C TYR A 468 -4.49 -16.62 10.05
N THR A 469 -5.80 -16.39 10.13
CA THR A 469 -6.56 -16.52 11.39
C THR A 469 -6.62 -17.97 11.84
N VAL A 470 -6.90 -18.88 10.90
CA VAL A 470 -6.95 -20.33 11.18
C VAL A 470 -5.59 -20.83 11.64
N LEU A 471 -4.50 -20.52 10.90
CA LEU A 471 -3.15 -20.95 11.28
C LEU A 471 -2.77 -20.43 12.67
N LYS A 472 -3.03 -19.14 12.97
CA LYS A 472 -2.74 -18.57 14.30
C LYS A 472 -3.53 -19.30 15.41
N ALA A 473 -4.80 -19.60 15.16
CA ALA A 473 -5.64 -20.32 16.14
C ALA A 473 -5.10 -21.74 16.41
N ASP A 474 -4.69 -22.46 15.37
CA ASP A 474 -4.10 -23.81 15.51
C ASP A 474 -2.74 -23.75 16.24
N VAL A 475 -1.93 -22.73 15.98
CA VAL A 475 -0.66 -22.50 16.70
C VAL A 475 -0.92 -22.24 18.19
N LEU A 476 -1.87 -21.33 18.51
CA LEU A 476 -2.27 -21.05 19.90
C LEU A 476 -2.84 -22.28 20.59
N GLN A 477 -3.57 -23.13 19.87
CA GLN A 477 -4.05 -24.40 20.38
C GLN A 477 -2.88 -25.31 20.75
N CYS A 478 -1.93 -25.49 19.85
CA CYS A 478 -0.77 -26.35 20.09
C CYS A 478 0.08 -25.84 21.28
N ILE A 479 0.30 -24.52 21.38
CA ILE A 479 0.99 -23.93 22.56
C ILE A 479 0.23 -24.28 23.84
N GLY A 480 -1.11 -24.26 23.83
CA GLY A 480 -1.98 -24.50 24.98
C GLY A 480 -2.16 -25.98 25.35
N GLU A 481 -1.66 -26.93 24.55
CA GLU A 481 -1.80 -28.38 24.82
C GLU A 481 -0.87 -28.90 25.92
N ASP A 482 0.14 -28.12 26.33
CA ASP A 482 0.96 -28.51 27.47
C ASP A 482 0.20 -28.28 28.79
N ASP A 483 -0.18 -29.38 29.45
CA ASP A 483 -0.94 -29.37 30.71
C ASP A 483 -0.06 -29.16 31.95
N ASN A 484 1.24 -28.95 31.79
CA ASN A 484 2.12 -28.67 32.91
C ASN A 484 1.70 -27.35 33.59
N PRO A 485 1.27 -27.36 34.84
CA PRO A 485 0.78 -26.18 35.56
C PRO A 485 1.85 -25.08 35.75
N THR A 486 3.12 -25.44 35.60
CA THR A 486 4.24 -24.48 35.66
C THR A 486 4.60 -23.90 34.31
N ASN A 487 3.97 -24.33 33.21
CA ASN A 487 4.12 -23.72 31.90
C ASN A 487 3.13 -22.53 31.76
N TYR A 488 3.62 -21.35 32.11
CA TYR A 488 2.86 -20.10 32.06
C TYR A 488 2.53 -19.70 30.60
N GLY A 489 3.40 -20.03 29.63
CA GLY A 489 3.16 -19.80 28.22
C GLY A 489 1.94 -20.56 27.70
N ALA A 490 1.82 -21.85 28.04
CA ALA A 490 0.66 -22.67 27.71
C ALA A 490 -0.63 -22.17 28.36
N SER A 491 -0.57 -21.81 29.64
CA SER A 491 -1.70 -21.21 30.37
C SER A 491 -2.18 -19.92 29.73
N ALA A 492 -1.26 -19.06 29.31
CA ALA A 492 -1.57 -17.81 28.63
C ALA A 492 -2.21 -18.04 27.27
N ALA A 493 -1.74 -19.00 26.47
CA ALA A 493 -2.32 -19.36 25.18
C ALA A 493 -3.77 -19.84 25.32
N ARG A 494 -4.07 -20.67 26.33
CA ARG A 494 -5.46 -21.07 26.67
C ARG A 494 -6.34 -19.86 27.01
N SER A 495 -5.81 -18.90 27.77
CA SER A 495 -6.52 -17.68 28.14
C SER A 495 -6.83 -16.80 26.93
N VAL A 496 -5.90 -16.67 25.97
CA VAL A 496 -6.12 -15.95 24.70
C VAL A 496 -7.25 -16.59 23.90
N ARG A 497 -7.26 -17.92 23.78
CA ARG A 497 -8.31 -18.66 23.07
C ARG A 497 -9.68 -18.48 23.69
N GLY A 498 -9.79 -18.54 25.02
CA GLY A 498 -11.04 -18.35 25.73
C GLY A 498 -11.67 -16.95 25.57
N ARG A 499 -10.88 -15.93 25.18
CA ARG A 499 -11.38 -14.58 24.87
C ARG A 499 -11.78 -14.39 23.40
N GLN A 500 -11.35 -15.27 22.52
CA GLN A 500 -11.66 -15.22 21.08
C GLN A 500 -12.86 -16.11 20.70
N SER A 501 -13.28 -17.03 21.55
CA SER A 501 -14.49 -17.84 21.45
C SER A 501 -15.71 -17.09 22.03
#